data_d00d5857f4f24373ca9c05f8fb40be3e
#
_entry.id   d00d5857f4f24373ca9c05f8fb40be3e
#
_cell.length_a   1.000
_cell.length_b   1.000
_cell.length_c   1.000
_cell.angle_alpha   90.00
_cell.angle_beta   90.00
_cell.angle_gamma   90.00
#
_symmetry.space_group_name_H-M   'P 1'
#
loop_
_entity.id
_entity.type
_entity.pdbx_description
1 polymer ?
#
loop_
_entity_poly.entity_id
_entity_poly.type
_entity_poly.pdbx_seq_one_letter_code
_entity_poly.pdbx_strand_id
1 'polypeptide(L)'
;RDRLRSRGLGDVYKRQAFCAKPLFMSDIRETLMTAIGQKQTGAENCILPETGSDFRGRCILLVEDNELNSEIAVEILNEYGFLVETAENGAEAVEKVKNSTPGNYDLVLMDVQMPVMNGYEATKQIRALTDPALSGITILAMTANAFDEDRKKVLECGMDGFLSKPIIIEELIDTLQKNLD
;
A
#
# COMPACT_ATOMS: atom_id res chain seq x y z
N ARG A 1 35.19 -29.15 53.38
CA ARG A 1 35.83 -28.29 52.34
C ARG A 1 35.05 -28.52 51.03
N ASP A 2 33.89 -27.93 50.92
CA ASP A 2 33.02 -28.02 49.76
C ASP A 2 33.32 -26.90 48.79
N ARG A 3 33.74 -27.26 47.59
CA ARG A 3 33.82 -26.33 46.46
C ARG A 3 32.50 -26.41 45.70
N LEU A 4 31.59 -25.50 45.98
CA LEU A 4 30.44 -25.19 45.13
C LEU A 4 30.95 -24.55 43.86
N ARG A 5 30.90 -25.28 42.74
CA ARG A 5 31.04 -24.73 41.38
C ARG A 5 29.75 -24.02 41.03
N SER A 6 29.78 -22.72 41.02
CA SER A 6 28.75 -21.91 40.37
C SER A 6 28.81 -22.14 38.86
N ARG A 7 27.81 -22.85 38.34
CA ARG A 7 27.55 -22.90 36.89
C ARG A 7 26.95 -21.56 36.49
N GLY A 8 27.67 -20.87 35.64
CA GLY A 8 27.34 -19.53 35.19
C GLY A 8 26.00 -19.45 34.49
N LEU A 9 25.22 -18.45 34.89
CA LEU A 9 24.07 -17.88 34.18
C LEU A 9 24.57 -17.05 32.97
N GLY A 10 25.30 -17.68 32.06
CA GLY A 10 25.98 -16.96 31.00
C GLY A 10 25.39 -17.08 29.58
N ASP A 11 24.40 -17.95 29.36
CA ASP A 11 24.05 -18.32 27.96
C ASP A 11 22.61 -17.99 27.52
N VAL A 12 21.86 -17.22 28.29
CA VAL A 12 20.44 -16.92 27.94
C VAL A 12 20.25 -15.61 27.16
N TYR A 13 21.28 -14.78 27.00
CA TYR A 13 21.14 -13.44 26.41
C TYR A 13 21.77 -13.26 25.02
N LYS A 14 22.01 -14.31 24.26
CA LYS A 14 22.67 -14.19 22.95
C LYS A 14 21.78 -14.24 21.72
N ARG A 15 20.47 -14.04 21.86
CA ARG A 15 19.58 -13.97 20.70
C ARG A 15 18.70 -12.73 20.78
N GLN A 16 19.31 -11.55 20.71
CA GLN A 16 18.59 -10.30 20.45
C GLN A 16 18.84 -9.94 19.00
N ALA A 17 17.75 -9.96 18.22
CA ALA A 17 17.75 -9.41 16.88
C ALA A 17 17.33 -7.92 16.99
N PHE A 18 18.06 -7.04 16.30
CA PHE A 18 17.75 -5.61 16.25
C PHE A 18 17.17 -5.29 14.88
N CYS A 19 16.01 -4.62 14.88
CA CYS A 19 15.39 -4.11 13.67
C CYS A 19 15.56 -2.59 13.64
N ALA A 20 16.10 -2.06 12.56
CA ALA A 20 16.25 -0.62 12.37
C ALA A 20 14.89 0.00 12.00
N LYS A 21 14.66 1.26 12.35
CA LYS A 21 13.48 2.02 11.89
C LYS A 21 13.88 2.86 10.68
N PRO A 22 13.04 2.97 9.66
CA PRO A 22 11.67 2.44 9.51
C PRO A 22 11.63 0.92 9.33
N LEU A 23 10.56 0.28 9.85
CA LEU A 23 10.36 -1.15 9.85
C LEU A 23 9.59 -1.55 8.58
N PHE A 24 10.28 -2.01 7.57
CA PHE A 24 9.65 -2.63 6.41
C PHE A 24 9.22 -4.07 6.76
N MET A 25 8.15 -4.56 6.15
CA MET A 25 7.69 -5.95 6.37
C MET A 25 8.75 -6.98 5.98
N SER A 26 9.57 -6.68 4.97
CA SER A 26 10.76 -7.45 4.60
C SER A 26 11.75 -7.57 5.76
N ASP A 27 12.08 -6.45 6.43
CA ASP A 27 13.05 -6.40 7.52
C ASP A 27 12.53 -7.13 8.77
N ILE A 28 11.23 -7.02 9.06
CA ILE A 28 10.57 -7.74 10.14
C ILE A 28 10.62 -9.23 9.85
N ARG A 29 10.31 -9.64 8.63
CA ARG A 29 10.33 -11.05 8.21
C ARG A 29 11.73 -11.64 8.27
N GLU A 30 12.73 -10.94 7.74
CA GLU A 30 14.13 -11.36 7.79
C GLU A 30 14.66 -11.45 9.23
N THR A 31 14.34 -10.43 10.05
CA THR A 31 14.73 -10.41 11.47
C THR A 31 14.09 -11.56 12.25
N LEU A 32 12.82 -11.86 12.00
CA LEU A 32 12.12 -12.99 12.62
C LEU A 32 12.69 -14.34 12.15
N MET A 33 12.96 -14.50 10.85
CA MET A 33 13.56 -15.72 10.30
C MET A 33 14.96 -15.98 10.88
N THR A 34 15.75 -14.92 11.02
CA THR A 34 17.08 -14.99 11.65
C THR A 34 16.98 -15.36 13.13
N ALA A 35 16.02 -14.81 13.86
CA ALA A 35 15.79 -15.10 15.28
C ALA A 35 15.32 -16.54 15.53
N ILE A 36 14.57 -17.14 14.60
CA ILE A 36 14.06 -18.52 14.66
C ILE A 36 15.14 -19.54 14.25
N GLY A 37 16.29 -19.07 13.73
CA GLY A 37 17.42 -19.94 13.39
C GLY A 37 17.27 -20.72 12.09
N GLN A 38 16.35 -20.34 11.21
CA GLN A 38 16.28 -20.84 9.85
C GLN A 38 17.29 -20.07 8.98
N LYS A 39 18.45 -20.67 8.76
CA LYS A 39 19.40 -20.20 7.74
C LYS A 39 18.81 -20.50 6.37
N GLN A 40 18.34 -19.49 5.68
CA GLN A 40 18.22 -19.61 4.23
C GLN A 40 19.61 -19.40 3.63
N THR A 41 20.14 -20.47 3.05
CA THR A 41 21.24 -20.41 2.11
C THR A 41 20.73 -19.77 0.82
N GLY A 42 21.34 -18.67 0.50
CA GLY A 42 21.45 -17.97 -0.78
C GLY A 42 20.46 -18.26 -1.88
N ALA A 43 19.92 -17.23 -2.32
CA ALA A 43 19.46 -16.75 -3.59
C ALA A 43 18.16 -15.95 -3.39
N GLU A 44 18.26 -14.70 -3.71
CA GLU A 44 17.14 -13.82 -3.97
C GLU A 44 16.15 -14.50 -4.91
N ASN A 45 15.12 -15.07 -4.35
CA ASN A 45 13.85 -15.24 -5.02
C ASN A 45 12.84 -14.53 -4.13
N CYS A 46 12.64 -13.22 -4.38
CA CYS A 46 11.33 -12.66 -4.24
C CYS A 46 10.42 -13.61 -5.03
N ILE A 47 9.73 -14.51 -4.33
CA ILE A 47 8.61 -15.22 -4.91
C ILE A 47 7.56 -14.14 -5.09
N LEU A 48 7.62 -13.44 -6.23
CA LEU A 48 6.45 -12.77 -6.77
C LEU A 48 5.40 -13.89 -6.82
N PRO A 49 4.23 -13.74 -6.18
CA PRO A 49 3.17 -14.69 -6.40
C PRO A 49 2.99 -14.79 -7.92
N GLU A 50 2.96 -16.02 -8.45
CA GLU A 50 2.59 -16.29 -9.85
C GLU A 50 1.11 -15.94 -10.05
N THR A 51 0.74 -14.71 -9.75
CA THR A 51 -0.51 -14.13 -10.18
C THR A 51 -0.26 -13.70 -11.61
N GLY A 52 -0.83 -14.44 -12.55
CA GLY A 52 -0.59 -14.29 -13.98
C GLY A 52 -1.04 -12.97 -14.62
N SER A 53 -1.11 -11.89 -13.84
CA SER A 53 -1.47 -10.56 -14.30
C SER A 53 -0.21 -9.73 -14.48
N ASP A 54 0.11 -9.39 -15.71
CA ASP A 54 1.19 -8.47 -16.06
C ASP A 54 0.66 -7.02 -15.97
N PHE A 55 0.99 -6.31 -14.89
CA PHE A 55 0.61 -4.92 -14.68
C PHE A 55 1.57 -3.91 -15.31
N ARG A 56 2.53 -4.39 -16.10
CA ARG A 56 3.54 -3.53 -16.73
C ARG A 56 2.91 -2.48 -17.64
N GLY A 57 3.23 -1.23 -17.33
CA GLY A 57 2.74 -0.09 -18.11
C GLY A 57 1.39 0.46 -17.65
N ARG A 58 0.72 -0.17 -16.69
CA ARG A 58 -0.46 0.41 -16.02
C ARG A 58 -0.03 1.56 -15.11
N CYS A 59 -0.74 2.68 -15.18
CA CYS A 59 -0.43 3.88 -14.42
C CYS A 59 -1.46 4.10 -13.31
N ILE A 60 -0.97 4.23 -12.08
CA ILE A 60 -1.79 4.49 -10.88
C ILE A 60 -1.50 5.90 -10.37
N LEU A 61 -2.55 6.66 -10.08
CA LEU A 61 -2.45 7.88 -9.28
C LEU A 61 -2.67 7.53 -7.81
N LEU A 62 -1.61 7.62 -7.01
CA LEU A 62 -1.64 7.40 -5.56
C LEU A 62 -1.84 8.74 -4.84
N VAL A 63 -2.90 8.85 -4.05
CA VAL A 63 -3.23 10.05 -3.29
C VAL A 63 -3.13 9.75 -1.80
N GLU A 64 -2.09 10.27 -1.16
CA GLU A 64 -1.74 10.02 0.25
C GLU A 64 -1.02 11.25 0.80
N ASP A 65 -1.44 11.77 1.95
CA ASP A 65 -0.86 12.97 2.56
C ASP A 65 0.37 12.67 3.43
N ASN A 66 0.58 11.43 3.81
CA ASN A 66 1.74 11.00 4.56
C ASN A 66 2.85 10.51 3.62
N GLU A 67 3.97 11.25 3.57
CA GLU A 67 5.12 10.97 2.72
C GLU A 67 5.65 9.53 2.88
N LEU A 68 5.78 9.06 4.13
CA LEU A 68 6.26 7.69 4.39
C LEU A 68 5.30 6.61 3.89
N ASN A 69 3.99 6.80 4.07
CA ASN A 69 2.99 5.86 3.54
C ASN A 69 3.01 5.85 2.01
N SER A 70 3.16 7.04 1.40
CA SER A 70 3.27 7.20 -0.04
C SER A 70 4.50 6.47 -0.59
N GLU A 71 5.69 6.68 0.02
CA GLU A 71 6.92 6.00 -0.39
C GLU A 71 6.79 4.47 -0.33
N ILE A 72 6.24 3.93 0.76
CA ILE A 72 6.03 2.48 0.93
C ILE A 72 5.08 1.94 -0.15
N ALA A 73 3.96 2.62 -0.40
CA ALA A 73 3.00 2.19 -1.39
C ALA A 73 3.57 2.26 -2.82
N VAL A 74 4.34 3.30 -3.14
CA VAL A 74 5.04 3.45 -4.42
C VAL A 74 6.03 2.31 -4.64
N GLU A 75 6.85 1.97 -3.63
CA GLU A 75 7.81 0.87 -3.71
C GLU A 75 7.11 -0.46 -4.02
N ILE A 76 6.06 -0.77 -3.25
CA ILE A 76 5.25 -1.97 -3.45
C ILE A 76 4.66 -2.03 -4.87
N LEU A 77 4.00 -0.97 -5.33
CA LEU A 77 3.35 -0.95 -6.64
C LEU A 77 4.37 -1.06 -7.78
N ASN A 78 5.54 -0.42 -7.66
CA ASN A 78 6.62 -0.51 -8.64
C ASN A 78 7.18 -1.94 -8.75
N GLU A 79 7.28 -2.68 -7.63
CA GLU A 79 7.71 -4.09 -7.64
C GLU A 79 6.77 -4.98 -8.49
N TYR A 80 5.48 -4.64 -8.55
CA TYR A 80 4.48 -5.33 -9.39
C TYR A 80 4.39 -4.78 -10.83
N GLY A 81 5.24 -3.81 -11.18
CA GLY A 81 5.36 -3.29 -12.54
C GLY A 81 4.44 -2.11 -12.87
N PHE A 82 3.72 -1.56 -11.89
CA PHE A 82 2.93 -0.34 -12.09
C PHE A 82 3.83 0.88 -12.25
N LEU A 83 3.35 1.85 -13.02
CA LEU A 83 3.85 3.23 -13.00
C LEU A 83 3.02 4.01 -11.98
N VAL A 84 3.67 4.71 -11.06
CA VAL A 84 2.96 5.42 -9.98
C VAL A 84 3.25 6.91 -10.06
N GLU A 85 2.20 7.70 -10.11
CA GLU A 85 2.25 9.14 -9.88
C GLU A 85 1.58 9.46 -8.55
N THR A 86 2.14 10.38 -7.76
CA THR A 86 1.66 10.70 -6.41
C THR A 86 0.96 12.04 -6.36
N ALA A 87 0.03 12.21 -5.42
CA ALA A 87 -0.58 13.50 -5.05
C ALA A 87 -0.70 13.56 -3.52
N GLU A 88 -0.43 14.72 -2.93
CA GLU A 88 -0.38 14.91 -1.48
C GLU A 88 -1.75 15.19 -0.85
N ASN A 89 -2.77 15.49 -1.65
CA ASN A 89 -4.13 15.79 -1.20
C ASN A 89 -5.14 15.66 -2.33
N GLY A 90 -6.43 15.68 -1.97
CA GLY A 90 -7.51 15.54 -2.93
C GLY A 90 -7.59 16.64 -3.99
N ALA A 91 -7.18 17.88 -3.67
CA ALA A 91 -7.21 18.98 -4.63
C ALA A 91 -6.18 18.77 -5.74
N GLU A 92 -4.97 18.35 -5.39
CA GLU A 92 -3.93 18.00 -6.35
C GLU A 92 -4.36 16.82 -7.23
N ALA A 93 -4.97 15.80 -6.63
CA ALA A 93 -5.51 14.65 -7.37
C ALA A 93 -6.55 15.08 -8.42
N VAL A 94 -7.49 15.94 -8.05
CA VAL A 94 -8.49 16.47 -8.99
C VAL A 94 -7.82 17.22 -10.14
N GLU A 95 -6.83 18.06 -9.85
CA GLU A 95 -6.10 18.82 -10.88
C GLU A 95 -5.31 17.87 -11.82
N LYS A 96 -4.64 16.87 -11.28
CA LYS A 96 -3.90 15.88 -12.08
C LYS A 96 -4.83 15.10 -13.00
N VAL A 97 -5.94 14.58 -12.48
CA VAL A 97 -6.93 13.87 -13.31
C VAL A 97 -7.54 14.79 -14.37
N LYS A 98 -7.93 16.02 -14.01
CA LYS A 98 -8.53 17.00 -14.92
C LYS A 98 -7.60 17.39 -16.06
N ASN A 99 -6.29 17.51 -15.78
CA ASN A 99 -5.28 17.95 -16.76
C ASN A 99 -4.65 16.76 -17.50
N SER A 100 -4.96 15.52 -17.13
CA SER A 100 -4.47 14.33 -17.82
C SER A 100 -5.22 14.09 -19.13
N THR A 101 -4.60 13.31 -20.01
CA THR A 101 -5.30 12.75 -21.16
C THR A 101 -6.09 11.51 -20.75
N PRO A 102 -7.28 11.28 -21.32
CA PRO A 102 -8.03 10.05 -21.09
C PRO A 102 -7.17 8.80 -21.28
N GLY A 103 -7.19 7.91 -20.29
CA GLY A 103 -6.36 6.68 -20.28
C GLY A 103 -4.92 6.88 -19.78
N ASN A 104 -4.56 8.08 -19.31
CA ASN A 104 -3.24 8.29 -18.66
C ASN A 104 -3.13 7.55 -17.34
N TYR A 105 -4.19 7.55 -16.56
CA TYR A 105 -4.28 6.75 -15.35
C TYR A 105 -5.30 5.63 -15.55
N ASP A 106 -4.93 4.42 -15.19
CA ASP A 106 -5.83 3.24 -15.18
C ASP A 106 -6.68 3.22 -13.91
N LEU A 107 -6.15 3.78 -12.80
CA LEU A 107 -6.79 3.72 -11.49
C LEU A 107 -6.25 4.83 -10.57
N VAL A 108 -7.10 5.26 -9.64
CA VAL A 108 -6.75 6.17 -8.54
C VAL A 108 -6.85 5.42 -7.21
N LEU A 109 -5.77 5.37 -6.43
CA LEU A 109 -5.77 4.97 -5.02
C LEU A 109 -5.90 6.24 -4.18
N MET A 110 -7.04 6.40 -3.50
CA MET A 110 -7.42 7.64 -2.83
C MET A 110 -7.51 7.45 -1.32
N ASP A 111 -6.63 8.10 -0.55
CA ASP A 111 -6.85 8.19 0.89
C ASP A 111 -8.14 8.97 1.17
N VAL A 112 -8.93 8.44 2.10
CA VAL A 112 -10.17 9.09 2.53
C VAL A 112 -9.91 10.29 3.41
N GLN A 113 -8.90 10.20 4.30
CA GLN A 113 -8.64 11.20 5.34
C GLN A 113 -7.37 12.01 5.02
N MET A 114 -7.53 13.13 4.36
CA MET A 114 -6.43 14.02 4.00
C MET A 114 -6.77 15.47 4.33
N PRO A 115 -5.76 16.33 4.61
CA PRO A 115 -5.94 17.77 4.75
C PRO A 115 -6.30 18.43 3.42
N VAL A 116 -6.71 19.70 3.46
CA VAL A 116 -7.06 20.54 2.32
C VAL A 116 -8.34 20.07 1.62
N MET A 117 -8.35 18.85 1.08
CA MET A 117 -9.50 18.21 0.45
C MET A 117 -9.44 16.72 0.73
N ASN A 118 -10.46 16.17 1.36
CA ASN A 118 -10.56 14.74 1.63
C ASN A 118 -10.93 13.92 0.38
N GLY A 119 -10.73 12.59 0.46
CA GLY A 119 -10.96 11.71 -0.67
C GLY A 119 -12.40 11.67 -1.17
N TYR A 120 -13.40 11.87 -0.30
CA TYR A 120 -14.82 11.93 -0.70
C TYR A 120 -15.12 13.17 -1.54
N GLU A 121 -14.59 14.32 -1.15
CA GLU A 121 -14.75 15.57 -1.88
C GLU A 121 -14.03 15.51 -3.23
N ALA A 122 -12.80 15.00 -3.24
CA ALA A 122 -12.02 14.81 -4.45
C ALA A 122 -12.75 13.89 -5.44
N THR A 123 -13.28 12.77 -4.99
CA THR A 123 -14.05 11.84 -5.82
C THR A 123 -15.28 12.51 -6.44
N LYS A 124 -16.06 13.27 -5.66
CA LYS A 124 -17.22 14.00 -6.18
C LYS A 124 -16.82 15.00 -7.27
N GLN A 125 -15.69 15.69 -7.11
CA GLN A 125 -15.21 16.63 -8.12
C GLN A 125 -14.72 15.91 -9.38
N ILE A 126 -14.02 14.77 -9.24
CA ILE A 126 -13.61 13.95 -10.39
C ILE A 126 -14.84 13.44 -11.14
N ARG A 127 -15.86 12.91 -10.42
CA ARG A 127 -17.11 12.45 -11.03
C ARG A 127 -17.92 13.54 -11.71
N ALA A 128 -17.72 14.80 -11.33
CA ALA A 128 -18.36 15.97 -11.94
C ALA A 128 -17.60 16.52 -13.16
N LEU A 129 -16.46 15.93 -13.56
CA LEU A 129 -15.74 16.35 -14.76
C LEU A 129 -16.59 16.10 -16.02
N THR A 130 -16.45 17.01 -16.98
CA THR A 130 -17.24 16.97 -18.23
C THR A 130 -16.84 15.81 -19.14
N ASP A 131 -15.57 15.41 -19.10
CA ASP A 131 -15.09 14.29 -19.90
C ASP A 131 -15.49 12.95 -19.25
N PRO A 132 -16.30 12.11 -19.93
CA PRO A 132 -16.75 10.82 -19.40
C PRO A 132 -15.61 9.85 -19.10
N ALA A 133 -14.51 9.92 -19.85
CA ALA A 133 -13.37 9.04 -19.66
C ALA A 133 -12.56 9.42 -18.42
N LEU A 134 -12.50 10.69 -18.05
CA LEU A 134 -11.87 11.17 -16.82
C LEU A 134 -12.80 10.98 -15.60
N SER A 135 -14.10 11.31 -15.76
CA SER A 135 -15.06 11.14 -14.67
C SER A 135 -15.39 9.68 -14.36
N GLY A 136 -15.19 8.78 -15.31
CA GLY A 136 -15.39 7.34 -15.17
C GLY A 136 -14.17 6.56 -14.69
N ILE A 137 -13.05 7.24 -14.36
CA ILE A 137 -11.84 6.55 -13.87
C ILE A 137 -12.12 5.74 -12.61
N THR A 138 -11.56 4.56 -12.51
CA THR A 138 -11.69 3.70 -11.33
C THR A 138 -11.03 4.36 -10.12
N ILE A 139 -11.76 4.50 -9.01
CA ILE A 139 -11.27 5.11 -7.76
C ILE A 139 -11.48 4.12 -6.63
N LEU A 140 -10.37 3.70 -6.00
CA LEU A 140 -10.38 2.84 -4.81
C LEU A 140 -10.01 3.66 -3.58
N ALA A 141 -10.87 3.62 -2.56
CA ALA A 141 -10.61 4.27 -1.28
C ALA A 141 -9.54 3.52 -0.49
N MET A 142 -8.63 4.24 0.14
CA MET A 142 -7.77 3.71 1.20
C MET A 142 -8.28 4.25 2.54
N THR A 143 -8.69 3.38 3.46
CA THR A 143 -9.30 3.77 4.73
C THR A 143 -8.71 3.03 5.92
N ALA A 144 -8.52 3.75 7.04
CA ALA A 144 -8.13 3.13 8.31
C ALA A 144 -9.26 2.31 8.96
N ASN A 145 -10.51 2.54 8.57
CA ASN A 145 -11.70 1.88 9.10
C ASN A 145 -12.47 1.18 7.98
N ALA A 146 -12.49 -0.14 8.01
CA ALA A 146 -13.27 -0.96 7.07
C ALA A 146 -14.68 -1.33 7.62
N PHE A 147 -15.26 -0.48 8.49
CA PHE A 147 -16.59 -0.72 9.04
C PHE A 147 -17.70 -0.46 8.01
N ASP A 148 -18.82 -1.14 8.17
CA ASP A 148 -19.95 -1.10 7.22
C ASP A 148 -20.46 0.32 6.91
N GLU A 149 -20.37 1.27 7.86
CA GLU A 149 -20.76 2.65 7.65
C GLU A 149 -19.83 3.40 6.68
N ASP A 150 -18.53 3.15 6.76
CA ASP A 150 -17.56 3.80 5.86
C ASP A 150 -17.62 3.19 4.46
N ARG A 151 -17.85 1.88 4.34
CA ARG A 151 -18.10 1.20 3.05
C ARG A 151 -19.29 1.82 2.30
N LYS A 152 -20.37 2.10 3.02
CA LYS A 152 -21.55 2.73 2.43
C LYS A 152 -21.24 4.14 1.91
N LYS A 153 -20.54 4.95 2.69
CA LYS A 153 -20.12 6.29 2.28
C LYS A 153 -19.20 6.29 1.06
N VAL A 154 -18.25 5.35 1.00
CA VAL A 154 -17.33 5.16 -0.15
C VAL A 154 -18.13 4.95 -1.43
N LEU A 155 -19.10 4.04 -1.43
CA LEU A 155 -19.92 3.76 -2.61
C LEU A 155 -20.88 4.93 -2.94
N GLU A 156 -21.48 5.57 -1.93
CA GLU A 156 -22.40 6.71 -2.11
C GLU A 156 -21.71 7.94 -2.70
N CYS A 157 -20.41 8.13 -2.45
CA CYS A 157 -19.67 9.24 -3.05
C CYS A 157 -19.19 8.97 -4.48
N GLY A 158 -19.35 7.74 -4.98
CA GLY A 158 -18.99 7.34 -6.34
C GLY A 158 -17.61 6.68 -6.48
N MET A 159 -17.02 6.17 -5.41
CA MET A 159 -15.85 5.29 -5.47
C MET A 159 -16.28 3.86 -5.83
N ASP A 160 -15.37 3.12 -6.48
CA ASP A 160 -15.66 1.80 -7.04
C ASP A 160 -15.32 0.66 -6.07
N GLY A 161 -14.49 0.93 -5.07
CA GLY A 161 -14.09 -0.04 -4.06
C GLY A 161 -13.27 0.60 -2.94
N PHE A 162 -12.76 -0.24 -2.04
CA PHE A 162 -11.95 0.22 -0.92
C PHE A 162 -10.89 -0.82 -0.54
N LEU A 163 -9.81 -0.31 0.09
CA LEU A 163 -8.72 -1.07 0.70
C LEU A 163 -8.57 -0.62 2.15
N SER A 164 -8.30 -1.56 3.04
CA SER A 164 -8.00 -1.26 4.44
C SER A 164 -6.55 -0.81 4.61
N LYS A 165 -6.30 0.18 5.47
CA LYS A 165 -4.95 0.51 5.96
C LYS A 165 -4.69 -0.26 7.27
N PRO A 166 -3.50 -0.83 7.49
CA PRO A 166 -2.32 -0.82 6.60
C PRO A 166 -2.55 -1.65 5.35
N ILE A 167 -1.97 -1.22 4.23
CA ILE A 167 -2.11 -1.90 2.94
C ILE A 167 -1.51 -3.30 3.03
N ILE A 168 -2.38 -4.31 2.85
CA ILE A 168 -1.99 -5.71 2.73
C ILE A 168 -1.79 -6.00 1.25
N ILE A 169 -0.58 -6.44 0.88
CA ILE A 169 -0.19 -6.60 -0.53
C ILE A 169 -1.13 -7.53 -1.29
N GLU A 170 -1.50 -8.65 -0.68
CA GLU A 170 -2.41 -9.63 -1.29
C GLU A 170 -3.78 -9.01 -1.58
N GLU A 171 -4.35 -8.25 -0.63
CA GLU A 171 -5.64 -7.56 -0.83
C GLU A 171 -5.55 -6.46 -1.89
N LEU A 172 -4.44 -5.73 -1.93
CA LEU A 172 -4.19 -4.70 -2.92
C LEU A 172 -4.18 -5.32 -4.33
N ILE A 173 -3.36 -6.34 -4.55
CA ILE A 173 -3.22 -6.99 -5.85
C ILE A 173 -4.54 -7.64 -6.29
N ASP A 174 -5.22 -8.36 -5.40
CA ASP A 174 -6.53 -8.96 -5.70
C ASP A 174 -7.57 -7.91 -6.08
N THR A 175 -7.56 -6.76 -5.40
CA THR A 175 -8.49 -5.67 -5.69
C THR A 175 -8.15 -4.97 -6.99
N LEU A 176 -6.86 -4.76 -7.28
CA LEU A 176 -6.40 -4.19 -8.54
C LEU A 176 -6.74 -5.10 -9.72
N GLN A 177 -6.53 -6.41 -9.61
CA GLN A 177 -6.91 -7.38 -10.64
C GLN A 177 -8.40 -7.31 -10.98
N LYS A 178 -9.26 -7.28 -9.97
CA LYS A 178 -10.73 -7.23 -10.16
C LYS A 178 -11.24 -5.95 -10.81
N ASN A 179 -10.49 -4.86 -10.71
CA ASN A 179 -10.90 -3.54 -11.21
C ASN A 179 -10.17 -3.11 -12.49
N LEU A 180 -9.12 -3.81 -12.91
CA LEU A 180 -8.33 -3.50 -14.11
C LEU A 180 -8.51 -4.53 -15.25
N ASP A 181 -9.18 -5.67 -14.99
CA ASP A 181 -9.61 -6.65 -16.00
C ASP A 181 -10.95 -6.24 -16.60
#